data_4b7d0f8c09830432b33e23a783712c6e
#
_entry.id   4b7d0f8c09830432b33e23a783712c6e
#
_cell.length_a   1.000
_cell.length_b   1.000
_cell.length_c   1.000
_cell.angle_alpha   90.00
_cell.angle_beta   90.00
_cell.angle_gamma   90.00
#
_symmetry.space_group_name_H-M   'P 1'
#
loop_
_entity.id
_entity.type
_entity.pdbx_description
1 polymer ?
#
loop_
_entity_poly.entity_id
_entity_poly.type
_entity_poly.pdbx_seq_one_letter_code
_entity_poly.pdbx_strand_id
1 'polypeptide(L)'
;MSLAYLWIFFFFLCAGMPVVFALLVGPGLSLALDGDTRFYRALLSRLYNGLDSFPLMAVPFFVLAGEAMNQSGVTDRLIRFSQSLIGHVRGGLAHMNVLTSMLFAGLSGSAVADTSALGKVFVPAMSSSGYGRPFATAVTAASSVIGPILPPSGIMILYAFVMNVSVAGLFAAGIIPGLIITA
;
A
#
# COMPACT_ATOMS: atom_id res chain seq x y z
N MET A 1 22.07 -14.06 -23.61
CA MET A 1 22.03 -13.16 -22.44
C MET A 1 22.57 -13.95 -21.26
N SER A 2 23.73 -13.57 -20.77
CA SER A 2 24.34 -14.26 -19.63
C SER A 2 23.52 -14.02 -18.37
N LEU A 3 23.35 -15.04 -17.53
CA LEU A 3 22.71 -14.90 -16.21
C LEU A 3 23.52 -13.98 -15.26
N ALA A 4 24.59 -13.36 -15.77
CA ALA A 4 25.48 -12.48 -15.01
C ALA A 4 24.73 -11.32 -14.34
N TYR A 5 23.71 -10.75 -15.00
CA TYR A 5 22.93 -9.67 -14.41
C TYR A 5 22.20 -10.08 -13.12
N LEU A 6 21.76 -11.34 -13.00
CA LEU A 6 21.13 -11.84 -11.78
C LEU A 6 22.13 -11.94 -10.63
N TRP A 7 23.34 -12.44 -10.91
CA TRP A 7 24.38 -12.53 -9.89
C TRP A 7 24.84 -11.16 -9.42
N ILE A 8 24.98 -10.20 -10.34
CA ILE A 8 25.31 -8.82 -10.03
C ILE A 8 24.18 -8.18 -9.18
N PHE A 9 22.91 -8.37 -9.56
CA PHE A 9 21.76 -7.90 -8.80
C PHE A 9 21.74 -8.45 -7.38
N PHE A 10 21.87 -9.77 -7.21
CA PHE A 10 21.85 -10.38 -5.87
C PHE A 10 23.06 -9.97 -5.04
N PHE A 11 24.24 -9.80 -5.66
CA PHE A 11 25.41 -9.30 -4.97
C PHE A 11 25.17 -7.92 -4.36
N PHE A 12 24.66 -6.96 -5.13
CA PHE A 12 24.38 -5.62 -4.64
C PHE A 12 23.23 -5.59 -3.65
N LEU A 13 22.22 -6.44 -3.83
CA LEU A 13 21.13 -6.58 -2.87
C LEU A 13 21.63 -7.08 -1.51
N CYS A 14 22.50 -8.11 -1.50
CA CYS A 14 23.13 -8.62 -0.27
C CYS A 14 24.10 -7.61 0.35
N ALA A 15 24.72 -6.74 -0.44
CA ALA A 15 25.54 -5.64 0.04
C ALA A 15 24.75 -4.49 0.66
N GLY A 16 23.41 -4.60 0.73
CA GLY A 16 22.53 -3.58 1.35
C GLY A 16 22.11 -2.43 0.42
N MET A 17 22.34 -2.57 -0.90
CA MET A 17 21.88 -1.56 -1.85
C MET A 17 20.33 -1.60 -1.96
N PRO A 18 19.65 -0.44 -1.98
CA PRO A 18 18.20 -0.40 -2.22
C PRO A 18 17.84 -1.09 -3.54
N VAL A 19 16.75 -1.87 -3.52
CA VAL A 19 16.31 -2.74 -4.63
C VAL A 19 16.24 -2.00 -5.97
N VAL A 20 15.76 -0.75 -5.96
CA VAL A 20 15.65 0.08 -7.17
C VAL A 20 17.01 0.28 -7.84
N PHE A 21 18.05 0.60 -7.08
CA PHE A 21 19.39 0.77 -7.61
C PHE A 21 20.02 -0.56 -8.04
N ALA A 22 19.80 -1.63 -7.28
CA ALA A 22 20.28 -2.97 -7.63
C ALA A 22 19.67 -3.46 -8.97
N LEU A 23 18.37 -3.16 -9.20
CA LEU A 23 17.67 -3.46 -10.47
C LEU A 23 18.21 -2.67 -11.66
N LEU A 24 18.76 -1.48 -11.44
CA LEU A 24 19.39 -0.67 -12.49
C LEU A 24 20.84 -1.07 -12.74
N VAL A 25 21.60 -1.27 -11.67
CA VAL A 25 23.02 -1.62 -11.73
C VAL A 25 23.23 -3.03 -12.29
N GLY A 26 22.36 -3.99 -11.97
CA GLY A 26 22.46 -5.36 -12.46
C GLY A 26 22.53 -5.44 -14.00
N PRO A 27 21.49 -5.02 -14.72
CA PRO A 27 21.50 -4.98 -16.19
C PRO A 27 22.55 -4.01 -16.75
N GLY A 28 22.71 -2.82 -16.15
CA GLY A 28 23.64 -1.80 -16.60
C GLY A 28 25.09 -2.27 -16.59
N LEU A 29 25.53 -2.89 -15.51
CA LEU A 29 26.89 -3.40 -15.37
C LEU A 29 27.11 -4.64 -16.25
N SER A 30 26.11 -5.52 -16.36
CA SER A 30 26.19 -6.67 -17.28
C SER A 30 26.40 -6.23 -18.72
N LEU A 31 25.66 -5.20 -19.18
CA LEU A 31 25.82 -4.63 -20.52
C LEU A 31 27.19 -3.97 -20.71
N ALA A 32 27.72 -3.32 -19.66
CA ALA A 32 29.06 -2.74 -19.68
C ALA A 32 30.13 -3.79 -19.85
N LEU A 33 30.02 -4.91 -19.13
CA LEU A 33 30.98 -6.02 -19.20
C LEU A 33 30.94 -6.76 -20.56
N ASP A 34 29.74 -6.86 -21.15
CA ASP A 34 29.53 -7.46 -22.47
C ASP A 34 30.01 -6.54 -23.62
N GLY A 35 30.39 -5.27 -23.32
CA GLY A 35 30.86 -4.29 -24.30
C GLY A 35 29.77 -3.79 -25.27
N ASP A 36 28.52 -4.09 -25.03
CA ASP A 36 27.41 -3.78 -25.94
C ASP A 36 26.72 -2.46 -25.58
N THR A 37 27.35 -1.37 -26.03
CA THR A 37 26.88 0.01 -25.78
C THR A 37 25.55 0.34 -26.44
N ARG A 38 25.08 -0.45 -27.42
CA ARG A 38 23.82 -0.23 -28.14
C ARG A 38 22.61 -0.38 -27.22
N PHE A 39 22.70 -1.23 -26.21
CA PHE A 39 21.63 -1.49 -25.28
C PHE A 39 21.47 -0.44 -24.18
N TYR A 40 22.44 0.44 -23.93
CA TYR A 40 22.27 1.51 -22.94
C TYR A 40 21.14 2.48 -23.32
N ARG A 41 21.02 2.81 -24.61
CA ARG A 41 19.90 3.67 -25.09
C ARG A 41 18.56 2.95 -24.93
N ALA A 42 18.54 1.64 -25.20
CA ALA A 42 17.32 0.83 -25.03
C ALA A 42 16.93 0.72 -23.55
N LEU A 43 17.91 0.56 -22.64
CA LEU A 43 17.65 0.52 -21.19
C LEU A 43 17.05 1.84 -20.71
N LEU A 44 17.63 2.98 -21.05
CA LEU A 44 17.12 4.29 -20.68
C LEU A 44 15.72 4.56 -21.25
N SER A 45 15.52 4.21 -22.54
CA SER A 45 14.21 4.35 -23.19
C SER A 45 13.15 3.47 -22.52
N ARG A 46 13.50 2.25 -22.14
CA ARG A 46 12.59 1.34 -21.42
C ARG A 46 12.26 1.84 -20.03
N LEU A 47 13.22 2.41 -19.32
CA LEU A 47 12.99 3.04 -18.01
C LEU A 47 12.06 4.24 -18.14
N TYR A 48 12.34 5.12 -19.08
CA TYR A 48 11.50 6.30 -19.34
C TYR A 48 10.06 5.89 -19.70
N ASN A 49 9.90 5.02 -20.70
CA ASN A 49 8.58 4.55 -21.14
C ASN A 49 7.84 3.75 -20.06
N GLY A 50 8.57 3.07 -19.16
CA GLY A 50 7.99 2.37 -18.03
C GLY A 50 7.44 3.32 -16.96
N LEU A 51 8.03 4.52 -16.83
CA LEU A 51 7.58 5.56 -15.89
C LEU A 51 6.52 6.48 -16.51
N ASP A 52 6.60 6.70 -17.83
CA ASP A 52 5.66 7.55 -18.57
C ASP A 52 4.35 6.80 -18.85
N SER A 53 3.56 6.65 -17.79
CA SER A 53 2.25 6.01 -17.88
C SER A 53 1.21 6.74 -17.04
N PHE A 54 0.03 6.94 -17.63
CA PHE A 54 -1.08 7.62 -16.96
C PHE A 54 -1.48 6.96 -15.61
N PRO A 55 -1.59 5.62 -15.50
CA PRO A 55 -1.90 4.99 -14.22
C PRO A 55 -0.84 5.22 -13.14
N LEU A 56 0.45 5.22 -13.49
CA LEU A 56 1.51 5.49 -12.51
C LEU A 56 1.50 6.94 -12.03
N MET A 57 1.11 7.89 -12.89
CA MET A 57 0.97 9.29 -12.48
C MET A 57 -0.13 9.48 -11.42
N ALA A 58 -1.14 8.64 -11.38
CA ALA A 58 -2.19 8.68 -10.37
C ALA A 58 -1.66 8.33 -8.95
N VAL A 59 -0.61 7.52 -8.82
CA VAL A 59 -0.09 7.08 -7.52
C VAL A 59 0.43 8.24 -6.66
N PRO A 60 1.32 9.13 -7.14
CA PRO A 60 1.77 10.28 -6.35
C PRO A 60 0.63 11.21 -5.92
N PHE A 61 -0.33 11.46 -6.80
CA PHE A 61 -1.49 12.29 -6.46
C PHE A 61 -2.39 11.61 -5.43
N PHE A 62 -2.57 10.32 -5.52
CA PHE A 62 -3.32 9.54 -4.53
C PHE A 62 -2.65 9.59 -3.15
N VAL A 63 -1.33 9.40 -3.09
CA VAL A 63 -0.55 9.50 -1.84
C VAL A 63 -0.63 10.92 -1.26
N LEU A 64 -0.48 11.94 -2.10
CA LEU A 64 -0.58 13.34 -1.67
C LEU A 64 -1.98 13.65 -1.12
N ALA A 65 -3.03 13.21 -1.81
CA ALA A 65 -4.41 13.39 -1.34
C ALA A 65 -4.65 12.68 0.00
N GLY A 66 -4.19 11.44 0.15
CA GLY A 66 -4.28 10.68 1.39
C GLY A 66 -3.56 11.38 2.55
N GLU A 67 -2.36 11.89 2.32
CA GLU A 67 -1.58 12.62 3.32
C GLU A 67 -2.26 13.94 3.71
N ALA A 68 -2.74 14.72 2.73
CA ALA A 68 -3.47 15.95 2.98
C ALA A 68 -4.75 15.70 3.80
N MET A 69 -5.50 14.64 3.48
CA MET A 69 -6.69 14.24 4.24
C MET A 69 -6.34 13.81 5.67
N ASN A 70 -5.25 13.08 5.86
CA ASN A 70 -4.79 12.68 7.17
C ASN A 70 -4.41 13.88 8.03
N GLN A 71 -3.66 14.85 7.49
CA GLN A 71 -3.26 16.08 8.19
C GLN A 71 -4.44 17.03 8.47
N SER A 72 -5.51 16.96 7.67
CA SER A 72 -6.72 17.80 7.86
C SER A 72 -7.65 17.32 8.99
N GLY A 73 -7.29 16.26 9.72
CA GLY A 73 -8.07 15.70 10.82
C GLY A 73 -9.28 14.86 10.38
N VAL A 74 -9.29 14.40 9.13
CA VAL A 74 -10.33 13.48 8.64
C VAL A 74 -10.32 12.17 9.44
N THR A 75 -9.15 11.68 9.81
CA THR A 75 -9.00 10.47 10.63
C THR A 75 -9.79 10.55 11.93
N ASP A 76 -9.67 11.66 12.68
CA ASP A 76 -10.40 11.86 13.93
C ASP A 76 -11.91 11.94 13.71
N ARG A 77 -12.34 12.52 12.59
CA ARG A 77 -13.76 12.60 12.23
C ARG A 77 -14.32 11.23 11.87
N LEU A 78 -13.58 10.40 11.16
CA LEU A 78 -13.96 9.03 10.84
C LEU A 78 -14.09 8.16 12.10
N ILE A 79 -13.17 8.31 13.05
CA ILE A 79 -13.24 7.62 14.35
C ILE A 79 -14.52 8.02 15.10
N ARG A 80 -14.82 9.34 15.19
CA ARG A 80 -16.05 9.83 15.85
C ARG A 80 -17.31 9.35 15.12
N PHE A 81 -17.29 9.33 13.80
CA PHE A 81 -18.39 8.81 12.99
C PHE A 81 -18.62 7.32 13.27
N SER A 82 -17.57 6.50 13.24
CA SER A 82 -17.65 5.08 13.60
C SER A 82 -18.17 4.88 15.03
N GLN A 83 -17.76 5.74 15.96
CA GLN A 83 -18.23 5.72 17.34
C GLN A 83 -19.73 6.00 17.44
N SER A 84 -20.25 6.96 16.67
CA SER A 84 -21.68 7.29 16.67
C SER A 84 -22.53 6.14 16.11
N LEU A 85 -22.01 5.36 15.18
CA LEU A 85 -22.74 4.26 14.54
C LEU A 85 -22.78 2.99 15.40
N ILE A 86 -21.65 2.55 15.91
CA ILE A 86 -21.51 1.24 16.57
C ILE A 86 -20.87 1.27 17.95
N GLY A 87 -20.60 2.45 18.50
CA GLY A 87 -19.99 2.58 19.83
C GLY A 87 -20.86 2.03 20.98
N HIS A 88 -22.16 1.90 20.77
CA HIS A 88 -23.14 1.40 21.74
C HIS A 88 -23.24 -0.14 21.79
N VAL A 89 -22.63 -0.86 20.84
CA VAL A 89 -22.71 -2.32 20.74
C VAL A 89 -21.69 -2.97 21.69
N ARG A 90 -22.01 -4.15 22.22
CA ARG A 90 -21.05 -4.95 23.01
C ARG A 90 -19.82 -5.27 22.14
N GLY A 91 -18.62 -4.99 22.65
CA GLY A 91 -17.40 -5.08 21.85
C GLY A 91 -17.17 -3.89 20.90
N GLY A 92 -17.91 -2.79 21.09
CA GLY A 92 -17.99 -1.65 20.20
C GLY A 92 -16.65 -1.11 19.73
N LEU A 93 -15.63 -1.04 20.62
CA LEU A 93 -14.29 -0.55 20.21
C LEU A 93 -13.61 -1.44 19.17
N ALA A 94 -13.79 -2.76 19.24
CA ALA A 94 -13.24 -3.66 18.21
C ALA A 94 -13.97 -3.48 16.88
N HIS A 95 -15.30 -3.41 16.89
CA HIS A 95 -16.09 -3.14 15.68
C HIS A 95 -15.81 -1.75 15.12
N MET A 96 -15.64 -0.73 15.98
CA MET A 96 -15.24 0.62 15.56
C MET A 96 -13.88 0.60 14.86
N ASN A 97 -12.93 -0.16 15.37
CA ASN A 97 -11.61 -0.30 14.75
C ASN A 97 -11.74 -0.86 13.33
N VAL A 98 -12.49 -1.95 13.14
CA VAL A 98 -12.75 -2.54 11.82
C VAL A 98 -13.47 -1.57 10.89
N LEU A 99 -14.57 -0.93 11.36
CA LEU A 99 -15.31 0.03 10.55
C LEU A 99 -14.46 1.24 10.18
N THR A 100 -13.67 1.76 11.13
CA THR A 100 -12.76 2.88 10.85
C THR A 100 -11.68 2.47 9.84
N SER A 101 -11.12 1.26 9.95
CA SER A 101 -10.18 0.72 8.96
C SER A 101 -10.80 0.62 7.58
N MET A 102 -12.05 0.17 7.47
CA MET A 102 -12.80 0.15 6.22
C MET A 102 -12.95 1.53 5.59
N LEU A 103 -13.35 2.52 6.39
CA LEU A 103 -13.52 3.90 5.91
C LEU A 103 -12.17 4.55 5.57
N PHE A 104 -11.14 4.25 6.35
CA PHE A 104 -9.79 4.76 6.17
C PHE A 104 -9.07 4.11 4.98
N ALA A 105 -9.43 2.89 4.62
CA ALA A 105 -8.91 2.17 3.45
C ALA A 105 -9.01 3.01 2.17
N GLY A 106 -10.15 3.69 1.96
CA GLY A 106 -10.35 4.58 0.82
C GLY A 106 -9.45 5.84 0.81
N LEU A 107 -8.77 6.15 1.91
CA LEU A 107 -7.87 7.30 2.01
C LEU A 107 -6.41 6.93 1.82
N SER A 108 -5.96 5.87 2.46
CA SER A 108 -4.55 5.47 2.49
C SER A 108 -4.21 4.42 1.43
N GLY A 109 -5.10 3.47 1.20
CA GLY A 109 -4.87 2.30 0.34
C GLY A 109 -3.68 1.43 0.77
N SER A 110 -3.18 1.58 2.02
CA SER A 110 -1.98 0.94 2.53
C SER A 110 -2.21 0.34 3.91
N ALA A 111 -2.11 -0.98 4.04
CA ALA A 111 -2.24 -1.69 5.31
C ALA A 111 -1.23 -1.21 6.37
N VAL A 112 -0.01 -0.87 5.96
CA VAL A 112 1.05 -0.39 6.87
C VAL A 112 0.72 1.00 7.41
N ALA A 113 0.26 1.91 6.54
CA ALA A 113 -0.16 3.25 6.94
C ALA A 113 -1.37 3.18 7.89
N ASP A 114 -2.36 2.36 7.58
CA ASP A 114 -3.56 2.16 8.39
C ASP A 114 -3.21 1.58 9.76
N THR A 115 -2.41 0.51 9.82
CA THR A 115 -1.94 -0.07 11.09
C THR A 115 -1.20 0.96 11.93
N SER A 116 -0.36 1.79 11.31
CA SER A 116 0.42 2.81 12.02
C SER A 116 -0.45 3.94 12.55
N ALA A 117 -1.41 4.43 11.75
CA ALA A 117 -2.29 5.54 12.13
C ALA A 117 -3.33 5.09 13.17
N LEU A 118 -4.11 4.07 12.84
CA LEU A 118 -5.21 3.59 13.69
C LEU A 118 -4.69 2.85 14.93
N GLY A 119 -3.55 2.16 14.83
CA GLY A 119 -2.93 1.49 15.96
C GLY A 119 -2.55 2.43 17.10
N LYS A 120 -2.11 3.64 16.80
CA LYS A 120 -1.78 4.67 17.81
C LYS A 120 -3.00 5.09 18.62
N VAL A 121 -4.20 5.00 18.03
CA VAL A 121 -5.45 5.42 18.65
C VAL A 121 -6.18 4.24 19.30
N PHE A 122 -6.42 3.17 18.52
CA PHE A 122 -7.26 2.06 18.96
C PHE A 122 -6.57 1.12 19.95
N VAL A 123 -5.26 0.85 19.81
CA VAL A 123 -4.58 -0.08 20.72
C VAL A 123 -4.58 0.43 22.17
N PRO A 124 -4.22 1.70 22.46
CA PRO A 124 -4.34 2.24 23.81
C PRO A 124 -5.79 2.32 24.29
N ALA A 125 -6.73 2.78 23.45
CA ALA A 125 -8.14 2.93 23.82
C ALA A 125 -8.79 1.59 24.17
N MET A 126 -8.54 0.55 23.38
CA MET A 126 -9.02 -0.81 23.65
C MET A 126 -8.38 -1.35 24.94
N SER A 127 -7.06 -1.16 25.11
CA SER A 127 -6.35 -1.66 26.30
C SER A 127 -6.88 -1.00 27.59
N SER A 128 -7.15 0.31 27.57
CA SER A 128 -7.73 1.01 28.73
C SER A 128 -9.18 0.61 29.02
N SER A 129 -9.88 0.07 28.02
CA SER A 129 -11.27 -0.43 28.15
C SER A 129 -11.34 -1.92 28.50
N GLY A 130 -10.23 -2.55 28.91
CA GLY A 130 -10.18 -3.91 29.40
C GLY A 130 -9.92 -4.98 28.33
N TYR A 131 -9.67 -4.61 27.07
CA TYR A 131 -9.22 -5.56 26.07
C TYR A 131 -7.74 -5.91 26.28
N GLY A 132 -7.38 -7.17 26.10
CA GLY A 132 -5.97 -7.55 26.09
C GLY A 132 -5.20 -6.82 24.97
N ARG A 133 -4.03 -6.27 25.29
CA ARG A 133 -3.19 -5.55 24.29
C ARG A 133 -2.86 -6.40 23.05
N PRO A 134 -2.56 -7.72 23.16
CA PRO A 134 -2.36 -8.58 22.00
C PRO A 134 -3.59 -8.63 21.09
N PHE A 135 -4.79 -8.74 21.67
CA PHE A 135 -6.06 -8.75 20.92
C PHE A 135 -6.27 -7.41 20.19
N ALA A 136 -6.11 -6.29 20.90
CA ALA A 136 -6.25 -4.96 20.29
C ALA A 136 -5.29 -4.76 19.10
N THR A 137 -4.03 -5.18 19.25
CA THR A 137 -3.03 -5.13 18.19
C THR A 137 -3.38 -6.04 17.01
N ALA A 138 -3.84 -7.27 17.31
CA ALA A 138 -4.23 -8.23 16.27
C ALA A 138 -5.43 -7.75 15.46
N VAL A 139 -6.47 -7.20 16.11
CA VAL A 139 -7.65 -6.65 15.42
C VAL A 139 -7.23 -5.47 14.53
N THR A 140 -6.41 -4.56 15.03
CA THR A 140 -5.94 -3.41 14.23
C THR A 140 -5.12 -3.86 13.02
N ALA A 141 -4.20 -4.79 13.20
CA ALA A 141 -3.38 -5.30 12.09
C ALA A 141 -4.22 -6.07 11.07
N ALA A 142 -5.16 -6.91 11.53
CA ALA A 142 -6.03 -7.68 10.64
C ALA A 142 -6.98 -6.78 9.85
N SER A 143 -7.61 -5.78 10.49
CA SER A 143 -8.52 -4.84 9.82
C SER A 143 -7.80 -3.95 8.81
N SER A 144 -6.53 -3.63 9.04
CA SER A 144 -5.74 -2.81 8.10
C SER A 144 -5.49 -3.50 6.74
N VAL A 145 -5.64 -4.83 6.65
CA VAL A 145 -5.57 -5.57 5.38
C VAL A 145 -6.68 -5.16 4.41
N ILE A 146 -7.76 -4.57 4.89
CA ILE A 146 -8.85 -4.02 4.07
C ILE A 146 -8.33 -2.89 3.16
N GLY A 147 -7.34 -2.10 3.62
CA GLY A 147 -6.80 -0.94 2.90
C GLY A 147 -6.37 -1.22 1.46
N PRO A 148 -5.51 -2.20 1.20
CA PRO A 148 -5.10 -2.57 -0.16
C PRO A 148 -6.20 -3.18 -1.03
N ILE A 149 -7.28 -3.70 -0.43
CA ILE A 149 -8.32 -4.47 -1.12
C ILE A 149 -9.54 -3.62 -1.45
N LEU A 150 -9.94 -2.73 -0.52
CA LEU A 150 -11.10 -1.86 -0.74
C LEU A 150 -10.70 -0.62 -1.53
N PRO A 151 -11.35 -0.33 -2.67
CA PRO A 151 -11.00 0.84 -3.47
C PRO A 151 -11.42 2.17 -2.81
N PRO A 152 -10.70 3.27 -3.14
CA PRO A 152 -9.52 3.33 -3.99
C PRO A 152 -8.23 2.86 -3.28
N SER A 153 -7.37 2.14 -3.99
CA SER A 153 -6.12 1.60 -3.44
C SER A 153 -4.94 1.86 -4.38
N GLY A 154 -3.84 2.38 -3.85
CA GLY A 154 -2.61 2.62 -4.60
C GLY A 154 -1.99 1.33 -5.15
N ILE A 155 -2.09 0.23 -4.40
CA ILE A 155 -1.60 -1.09 -4.85
C ILE A 155 -2.42 -1.61 -6.03
N MET A 156 -3.74 -1.41 -6.04
CA MET A 156 -4.58 -1.77 -7.17
C MET A 156 -4.23 -0.97 -8.44
N ILE A 157 -3.87 0.31 -8.30
CA ILE A 157 -3.41 1.11 -9.44
C ILE A 157 -2.12 0.54 -10.01
N LEU A 158 -1.15 0.21 -9.16
CA LEU A 158 0.11 -0.43 -9.58
C LEU A 158 -0.14 -1.80 -10.23
N TYR A 159 -0.99 -2.62 -9.64
CA TYR A 159 -1.35 -3.92 -10.20
C TYR A 159 -2.01 -3.78 -11.58
N ALA A 160 -2.97 -2.86 -11.71
CA ALA A 160 -3.65 -2.59 -12.97
C ALA A 160 -2.66 -2.15 -14.06
N PHE A 161 -1.68 -1.32 -13.72
CA PHE A 161 -0.61 -0.92 -14.62
C PHE A 161 0.25 -2.10 -15.09
N VAL A 162 0.73 -2.93 -14.15
CA VAL A 162 1.62 -4.07 -14.47
C VAL A 162 0.88 -5.12 -15.32
N MET A 163 -0.39 -5.36 -15.00
CA MET A 163 -1.21 -6.37 -15.68
C MET A 163 -1.93 -5.86 -16.92
N ASN A 164 -1.79 -4.56 -17.25
CA ASN A 164 -2.49 -3.91 -18.37
C ASN A 164 -4.01 -4.09 -18.31
N VAL A 165 -4.61 -4.01 -17.12
CA VAL A 165 -6.05 -4.08 -16.91
C VAL A 165 -6.64 -2.73 -16.50
N SER A 166 -7.95 -2.55 -16.64
CA SER A 166 -8.61 -1.32 -16.26
C SER A 166 -8.56 -1.09 -14.74
N VAL A 167 -8.05 0.06 -14.31
CA VAL A 167 -8.05 0.49 -12.89
C VAL A 167 -9.48 0.53 -12.34
N ALA A 168 -10.43 1.10 -13.11
CA ALA A 168 -11.82 1.18 -12.70
C ALA A 168 -12.47 -0.21 -12.58
N GLY A 169 -12.15 -1.12 -13.51
CA GLY A 169 -12.61 -2.51 -13.45
C GLY A 169 -12.08 -3.25 -12.23
N LEU A 170 -10.80 -3.03 -11.91
CA LEU A 170 -10.19 -3.63 -10.73
C LEU A 170 -10.78 -3.07 -9.43
N PHE A 171 -11.03 -1.77 -9.38
CA PHE A 171 -11.72 -1.14 -8.25
C PHE A 171 -13.12 -1.73 -8.05
N ALA A 172 -13.92 -1.84 -9.12
CA ALA A 172 -15.25 -2.43 -9.03
C ALA A 172 -15.19 -3.88 -8.53
N ALA A 173 -14.22 -4.68 -8.99
CA ALA A 173 -14.01 -6.04 -8.55
C ALA A 173 -13.59 -6.15 -7.07
N GLY A 174 -12.89 -5.14 -6.52
CA GLY A 174 -12.42 -5.10 -5.13
C GLY A 174 -13.50 -4.78 -4.10
N ILE A 175 -14.63 -4.18 -4.50
CA ILE A 175 -15.69 -3.77 -3.56
C ILE A 175 -16.26 -4.98 -2.82
N ILE A 176 -16.68 -6.00 -3.54
CA ILE A 176 -17.35 -7.18 -2.96
C ILE A 176 -16.41 -7.94 -2.01
N PRO A 177 -15.17 -8.32 -2.41
CA PRO A 177 -14.22 -8.96 -1.51
C PRO A 177 -13.88 -8.09 -0.29
N GLY A 178 -13.70 -6.77 -0.49
CA GLY A 178 -13.40 -5.84 0.60
C GLY A 178 -14.53 -5.78 1.63
N LEU A 179 -15.78 -5.74 1.20
CA LEU A 179 -16.93 -5.78 2.10
C LEU A 179 -17.07 -7.12 2.83
N ILE A 180 -16.82 -8.25 2.16
CA ILE A 180 -16.87 -9.57 2.79
C ILE A 180 -15.80 -9.71 3.89
N ILE A 181 -14.59 -9.18 3.67
CA ILE A 181 -13.52 -9.23 4.67
C ILE A 181 -13.83 -8.31 5.86
N THR A 182 -14.62 -7.25 5.65
CA THR A 182 -15.00 -6.29 6.71
C THR A 182 -16.11 -6.84 7.60
N ALA A 183 -16.99 -7.71 7.08
CA ALA A 183 -18.16 -8.26 7.79
C ALA A 183 -17.78 -9.32 8.81
#